data_6176f1eb36edf29c73a22d9d94580f1a
#
_entry.id   6176f1eb36edf29c73a22d9d94580f1a
#
_cell.length_a   1.000
_cell.length_b   1.000
_cell.length_c   1.000
_cell.angle_alpha   90.00
_cell.angle_beta   90.00
_cell.angle_gamma   90.00
#
_symmetry.space_group_name_H-M   'P 1'
#
loop_
_entity.id
_entity.type
_entity.pdbx_description
1 polymer ?
#
loop_
_entity_poly.entity_id
_entity_poly.type
_entity_poly.pdbx_seq_one_letter_code
_entity_poly.pdbx_strand_id
1 'polypeptide(L)'
;MDSLFVVVGVMGLICAITVVVKVRAIGWGVWVWFFSGWITGEAAVWVVGLQLGFVALWILFVGTDSAAFGFGLSAFLASWALLGWALRDAFDAGAVFQRALSLALGPDYLEQIPTSRRNKLTQQILSQEWLWPFRFRRPGVKYVRNLAYSDAGKRGLLDLYLPVTSGARRPVLLQVHGGAWMVGHKSEQAQPLLHRMVESGWVGVSINYRLAPRAAFPGQIIDVKKAITWVKTHIAEYGGDPDFIVITGGSAGGHLSLLAGLSPGYADWQQGFEGADTGVQGVLADRKSTRLNSSHSQQSRMPSSA
;
A
#
# COMPACT_ATOMS: atom_id res chain seq x y z
N MET A 1 8.59 -32.56 23.92
CA MET A 1 7.92 -31.25 23.93
C MET A 1 8.92 -30.11 23.70
N ASP A 2 10.08 -30.14 24.31
CA ASP A 2 11.10 -29.08 24.22
C ASP A 2 11.55 -28.74 22.82
N SER A 3 11.61 -29.76 21.94
CA SER A 3 11.93 -29.53 20.53
C SER A 3 10.91 -28.58 19.81
N LEU A 4 9.64 -28.65 20.20
CA LEU A 4 8.61 -27.77 19.64
C LEU A 4 8.86 -26.30 20.02
N PHE A 5 9.22 -26.03 21.28
CA PHE A 5 9.51 -24.68 21.74
C PHE A 5 10.69 -24.05 20.98
N VAL A 6 11.76 -24.83 20.80
CA VAL A 6 12.94 -24.44 20.05
C VAL A 6 12.56 -24.16 18.58
N VAL A 7 11.82 -25.08 17.94
CA VAL A 7 11.42 -24.91 16.53
C VAL A 7 10.59 -23.66 16.33
N VAL A 8 9.59 -23.40 17.18
CA VAL A 8 8.74 -22.21 17.09
C VAL A 8 9.56 -20.93 17.31
N GLY A 9 10.46 -20.92 18.31
CA GLY A 9 11.34 -19.77 18.55
C GLY A 9 12.27 -19.48 17.38
N VAL A 10 12.92 -20.51 16.84
CA VAL A 10 13.82 -20.38 15.67
C VAL A 10 13.05 -19.94 14.41
N MET A 11 11.87 -20.51 14.15
CA MET A 11 11.02 -20.06 13.04
C MET A 11 10.62 -18.59 13.19
N GLY A 12 10.21 -18.18 14.41
CA GLY A 12 9.90 -16.79 14.70
C GLY A 12 11.08 -15.85 14.43
N LEU A 13 12.29 -16.27 14.84
CA LEU A 13 13.52 -15.52 14.59
C LEU A 13 13.84 -15.44 13.09
N ILE A 14 13.72 -16.54 12.35
CA ILE A 14 13.92 -16.54 10.88
C ILE A 14 12.94 -15.57 10.23
N CYS A 15 11.66 -15.60 10.60
CA CYS A 15 10.67 -14.65 10.08
C CYS A 15 11.05 -13.20 10.42
N ALA A 16 11.47 -12.90 11.64
CA ALA A 16 11.92 -11.55 12.01
C ALA A 16 13.17 -11.10 11.23
N ILE A 17 14.12 -12.00 10.97
CA ILE A 17 15.29 -11.73 10.13
C ILE A 17 14.85 -11.35 8.70
N THR A 18 13.82 -12.00 8.13
CA THR A 18 13.35 -11.66 6.79
C THR A 18 12.75 -10.25 6.67
N VAL A 19 12.26 -9.67 7.77
CA VAL A 19 11.79 -8.29 7.82
C VAL A 19 12.97 -7.31 7.69
N VAL A 20 14.04 -7.57 8.42
CA VAL A 20 15.14 -6.62 8.61
C VAL A 20 16.24 -6.80 7.57
N VAL A 21 16.58 -8.04 7.24
CA VAL A 21 17.70 -8.36 6.35
C VAL A 21 17.23 -8.41 4.90
N LYS A 22 17.76 -7.51 4.08
CA LYS A 22 17.49 -7.47 2.64
C LYS A 22 18.39 -8.48 1.92
N VAL A 23 17.93 -9.71 1.79
CA VAL A 23 18.69 -10.77 1.10
C VAL A 23 18.50 -10.66 -0.42
N ARG A 24 19.61 -10.78 -1.14
CA ARG A 24 19.60 -11.03 -2.60
C ARG A 24 19.43 -12.53 -2.84
N ALA A 25 18.24 -13.06 -2.55
CA ALA A 25 17.93 -14.45 -2.83
C ALA A 25 17.71 -14.66 -4.34
N ILE A 26 18.07 -15.83 -4.85
CA ILE A 26 17.90 -16.23 -6.26
C ILE A 26 16.88 -17.38 -6.32
N GLY A 27 16.06 -17.40 -7.37
CA GLY A 27 15.08 -18.45 -7.57
C GLY A 27 13.89 -18.42 -6.58
N TRP A 28 13.36 -19.58 -6.22
CA TRP A 28 12.19 -19.71 -5.33
C TRP A 28 12.38 -19.11 -3.93
N GLY A 29 13.62 -19.08 -3.45
CA GLY A 29 13.96 -18.48 -2.15
C GLY A 29 13.55 -17.00 -2.02
N VAL A 30 13.53 -16.25 -3.14
CA VAL A 30 13.06 -14.85 -3.16
C VAL A 30 11.61 -14.74 -2.70
N TRP A 31 10.75 -15.62 -3.18
CA TRP A 31 9.33 -15.59 -2.84
C TRP A 31 9.08 -15.92 -1.38
N VAL A 32 9.73 -16.97 -0.87
CA VAL A 32 9.62 -17.35 0.55
C VAL A 32 10.11 -16.21 1.44
N TRP A 33 11.28 -15.63 1.11
CA TRP A 33 11.85 -14.52 1.86
C TRP A 33 10.96 -13.29 1.83
N PHE A 34 10.47 -12.92 0.64
CA PHE A 34 9.61 -11.77 0.43
C PHE A 34 8.28 -11.90 1.18
N PHE A 35 7.56 -13.01 0.99
CA PHE A 35 6.26 -13.20 1.63
C PHE A 35 6.38 -13.33 3.16
N SER A 36 7.38 -14.07 3.64
CA SER A 36 7.65 -14.18 5.08
C SER A 36 7.93 -12.81 5.69
N GLY A 37 8.84 -12.03 5.11
CA GLY A 37 9.18 -10.70 5.59
C GLY A 37 8.02 -9.71 5.49
N TRP A 38 7.26 -9.77 4.40
CA TRP A 38 6.10 -8.90 4.22
C TRP A 38 5.00 -9.18 5.25
N ILE A 39 4.55 -10.44 5.36
CA ILE A 39 3.48 -10.83 6.31
C ILE A 39 3.92 -10.56 7.75
N THR A 40 5.15 -10.95 8.11
CA THR A 40 5.67 -10.76 9.48
C THR A 40 5.83 -9.28 9.81
N GLY A 41 6.29 -8.45 8.86
CA GLY A 41 6.47 -7.01 9.05
C GLY A 41 5.15 -6.26 9.21
N GLU A 42 4.17 -6.54 8.34
CA GLU A 42 2.84 -5.90 8.42
C GLU A 42 2.07 -6.35 9.68
N ALA A 43 2.26 -7.59 10.11
CA ALA A 43 1.61 -8.16 11.29
C ALA A 43 2.51 -8.20 12.54
N ALA A 44 3.59 -7.41 12.58
CA ALA A 44 4.62 -7.52 13.63
C ALA A 44 4.06 -7.48 15.06
N VAL A 45 3.11 -6.60 15.34
CA VAL A 45 2.46 -6.50 16.66
C VAL A 45 1.74 -7.80 17.03
N TRP A 46 1.02 -8.40 16.07
CA TRP A 46 0.32 -9.66 16.27
C TRP A 46 1.26 -10.84 16.40
N VAL A 47 2.34 -10.87 15.62
CA VAL A 47 3.39 -11.90 15.71
C VAL A 47 4.05 -11.88 17.08
N VAL A 48 4.43 -10.71 17.59
CA VAL A 48 4.98 -10.55 18.93
C VAL A 48 3.96 -10.99 19.99
N GLY A 49 2.70 -10.56 19.87
CA GLY A 49 1.63 -10.94 20.80
C GLY A 49 1.39 -12.45 20.85
N LEU A 50 1.35 -13.13 19.71
CA LEU A 50 1.22 -14.58 19.61
C LEU A 50 2.43 -15.32 20.21
N GLN A 51 3.64 -14.83 19.93
CA GLN A 51 4.85 -15.40 20.50
C GLN A 51 4.90 -15.23 22.03
N LEU A 52 4.54 -14.06 22.55
CA LEU A 52 4.43 -13.81 24.00
C LEU A 52 3.40 -14.74 24.65
N GLY A 53 2.22 -14.88 24.04
CA GLY A 53 1.19 -15.80 24.51
C GLY A 53 1.67 -17.25 24.52
N PHE A 54 2.36 -17.69 23.46
CA PHE A 54 2.93 -19.03 23.37
C PHE A 54 3.98 -19.28 24.48
N VAL A 55 4.90 -18.34 24.67
CA VAL A 55 5.92 -18.43 25.74
C VAL A 55 5.28 -18.49 27.14
N ALA A 56 4.27 -17.64 27.38
CA ALA A 56 3.55 -17.62 28.66
C ALA A 56 2.83 -18.96 28.95
N LEU A 57 2.13 -19.49 27.93
CA LEU A 57 1.50 -20.82 28.07
C LEU A 57 2.51 -21.93 28.28
N TRP A 58 3.65 -21.84 27.60
CA TRP A 58 4.73 -22.83 27.81
C TRP A 58 5.25 -22.83 29.25
N ILE A 59 5.55 -21.66 29.78
CA ILE A 59 6.00 -21.49 31.17
C ILE A 59 4.97 -22.06 32.16
N LEU A 60 3.68 -21.79 31.89
CA LEU A 60 2.59 -22.19 32.79
C LEU A 60 2.34 -23.70 32.78
N PHE A 61 2.43 -24.38 31.64
CA PHE A 61 2.01 -25.76 31.49
C PHE A 61 3.15 -26.76 31.32
N VAL A 62 4.34 -26.33 30.90
CA VAL A 62 5.48 -27.24 30.63
C VAL A 62 6.66 -26.98 31.55
N GLY A 63 6.91 -25.74 31.94
CA GLY A 63 8.03 -25.36 32.82
C GLY A 63 9.23 -24.79 32.06
N THR A 64 10.31 -24.51 32.84
CA THR A 64 11.47 -23.74 32.34
C THR A 64 12.81 -24.45 32.53
N ASP A 65 12.81 -25.67 33.07
CA ASP A 65 14.02 -26.33 33.63
C ASP A 65 14.91 -27.01 32.57
N SER A 66 14.64 -26.83 31.28
CA SER A 66 15.44 -27.46 30.22
C SER A 66 16.38 -26.46 29.52
N ALA A 67 17.57 -26.96 29.13
CA ALA A 67 18.47 -26.15 28.27
C ALA A 67 17.83 -25.77 26.93
N ALA A 68 16.92 -26.59 26.41
CA ALA A 68 16.16 -26.32 25.23
C ALA A 68 15.21 -25.10 25.40
N PHE A 69 14.63 -24.92 26.59
CA PHE A 69 13.87 -23.74 26.92
C PHE A 69 14.72 -22.47 26.83
N GLY A 70 15.92 -22.49 27.45
CA GLY A 70 16.84 -21.34 27.39
C GLY A 70 17.23 -20.94 25.96
N PHE A 71 17.52 -21.94 25.11
CA PHE A 71 17.83 -21.69 23.70
C PHE A 71 16.63 -21.14 22.92
N GLY A 72 15.47 -21.76 23.07
CA GLY A 72 14.25 -21.28 22.40
C GLY A 72 13.84 -19.87 22.85
N LEU A 73 13.95 -19.58 24.17
CA LEU A 73 13.67 -18.25 24.71
C LEU A 73 14.63 -17.18 24.12
N SER A 74 15.90 -17.52 23.98
CA SER A 74 16.89 -16.63 23.35
C SER A 74 16.49 -16.30 21.91
N ALA A 75 15.96 -17.25 21.14
CA ALA A 75 15.45 -17.03 19.80
C ALA A 75 14.22 -16.11 19.79
N PHE A 76 13.28 -16.28 20.73
CA PHE A 76 12.14 -15.35 20.88
C PHE A 76 12.59 -13.94 21.23
N LEU A 77 13.50 -13.77 22.19
CA LEU A 77 14.02 -12.46 22.57
C LEU A 77 14.70 -11.76 21.40
N ALA A 78 15.50 -12.48 20.61
CA ALA A 78 16.10 -11.94 19.40
C ALA A 78 15.05 -11.57 18.35
N SER A 79 14.00 -12.38 18.16
CA SER A 79 12.87 -12.07 17.29
C SER A 79 12.17 -10.79 17.72
N TRP A 80 11.87 -10.63 19.02
CA TRP A 80 11.21 -9.43 19.55
C TRP A 80 12.08 -8.18 19.41
N ALA A 81 13.38 -8.28 19.61
CA ALA A 81 14.30 -7.17 19.41
C ALA A 81 14.32 -6.71 17.95
N LEU A 82 14.38 -7.64 16.98
CA LEU A 82 14.36 -7.33 15.57
C LEU A 82 13.02 -6.72 15.11
N LEU A 83 11.90 -7.29 15.56
CA LEU A 83 10.57 -6.76 15.23
C LEU A 83 10.32 -5.41 15.90
N GLY A 84 10.77 -5.20 17.15
CA GLY A 84 10.71 -3.93 17.84
C GLY A 84 11.51 -2.85 17.13
N TRP A 85 12.70 -3.19 16.62
CA TRP A 85 13.49 -2.28 15.80
C TRP A 85 12.77 -1.93 14.48
N ALA A 86 12.22 -2.92 13.78
CA ALA A 86 11.45 -2.67 12.54
C ALA A 86 10.22 -1.80 12.77
N LEU A 87 9.52 -1.99 13.91
CA LEU A 87 8.39 -1.14 14.30
C LEU A 87 8.84 0.31 14.59
N ARG A 88 9.97 0.49 15.28
CA ARG A 88 10.53 1.83 15.50
C ARG A 88 10.82 2.55 14.18
N ASP A 89 11.47 1.86 13.22
CA ASP A 89 11.71 2.44 11.89
C ASP A 89 10.42 2.83 11.18
N ALA A 90 9.34 2.04 11.35
CA ALA A 90 8.03 2.37 10.79
C ALA A 90 7.41 3.63 11.43
N PHE A 91 7.58 3.86 12.73
CA PHE A 91 7.15 5.10 13.39
C PHE A 91 7.94 6.32 12.92
N ASP A 92 9.21 6.17 12.63
CA ASP A 92 10.08 7.25 12.17
C ASP A 92 9.84 7.61 10.68
N ALA A 93 9.09 6.79 9.93
CA ALA A 93 8.80 7.02 8.51
C ALA A 93 8.14 8.39 8.26
N GLY A 94 7.26 8.84 9.15
CA GLY A 94 6.63 10.17 9.05
C GLY A 94 7.63 11.32 9.01
N ALA A 95 8.66 11.28 9.84
CA ALA A 95 9.73 12.28 9.87
C ALA A 95 10.58 12.26 8.58
N VAL A 96 10.81 11.08 8.02
CA VAL A 96 11.51 10.93 6.74
C VAL A 96 10.72 11.56 5.60
N PHE A 97 9.41 11.31 5.53
CA PHE A 97 8.52 11.93 4.54
C PHE A 97 8.47 13.45 4.69
N GLN A 98 8.33 13.98 5.90
CA GLN A 98 8.32 15.42 6.12
C GLN A 98 9.64 16.08 5.69
N ARG A 99 10.78 15.45 5.99
CA ARG A 99 12.08 15.94 5.54
C ARG A 99 12.19 15.96 4.01
N ALA A 100 11.73 14.88 3.34
CA ALA A 100 11.72 14.81 1.88
C ALA A 100 10.82 15.89 1.26
N LEU A 101 9.65 16.14 1.83
CA LEU A 101 8.74 17.20 1.40
C LEU A 101 9.34 18.59 1.62
N SER A 102 9.95 18.84 2.77
CA SER A 102 10.62 20.12 3.04
C SER A 102 11.78 20.40 2.08
N LEU A 103 12.54 19.36 1.71
CA LEU A 103 13.60 19.49 0.71
C LEU A 103 13.08 19.77 -0.70
N ALA A 104 11.94 19.20 -1.07
CA ALA A 104 11.37 19.32 -2.41
C ALA A 104 10.52 20.58 -2.59
N LEU A 105 9.78 21.00 -1.56
CA LEU A 105 8.78 22.07 -1.62
C LEU A 105 9.21 23.34 -0.88
N GLY A 106 10.34 23.29 -0.17
CA GLY A 106 10.82 24.36 0.72
C GLY A 106 10.43 24.12 2.19
N PRO A 107 11.19 24.70 3.14
CA PRO A 107 10.98 24.49 4.58
C PRO A 107 9.60 24.97 5.04
N ASP A 108 9.06 25.98 4.40
CA ASP A 108 7.83 26.67 4.80
C ASP A 108 6.59 26.17 4.03
N TYR A 109 6.67 25.01 3.34
CA TYR A 109 5.59 24.48 2.52
C TYR A 109 4.27 24.27 3.32
N LEU A 110 4.38 23.97 4.62
CA LEU A 110 3.21 23.83 5.50
C LEU A 110 2.49 25.16 5.72
N GLU A 111 3.17 26.30 5.65
CA GLU A 111 2.57 27.61 5.81
C GLU A 111 1.68 28.01 4.63
N GLN A 112 1.95 27.44 3.46
CA GLN A 112 1.14 27.60 2.25
C GLN A 112 -0.19 26.82 2.35
N ILE A 113 -0.33 25.92 3.33
CA ILE A 113 -1.57 25.16 3.57
C ILE A 113 -2.47 25.97 4.48
N PRO A 114 -3.73 26.28 4.09
CA PRO A 114 -4.68 26.98 4.93
C PRO A 114 -4.82 26.32 6.30
N THR A 115 -4.86 27.12 7.37
CA THR A 115 -4.89 26.66 8.78
C THR A 115 -6.01 25.65 9.05
N SER A 116 -7.17 25.83 8.42
CA SER A 116 -8.31 24.92 8.52
C SER A 116 -8.03 23.51 8.00
N ARG A 117 -7.09 23.37 7.04
CA ARG A 117 -6.63 22.08 6.51
C ARG A 117 -5.41 21.57 7.28
N ARG A 118 -4.49 22.46 7.67
CA ARG A 118 -3.27 22.11 8.42
C ARG A 118 -3.59 21.40 9.72
N ASN A 119 -4.58 21.86 10.48
CA ASN A 119 -5.00 21.25 11.75
C ASN A 119 -5.53 19.81 11.59
N LYS A 120 -5.92 19.41 10.37
CA LYS A 120 -6.32 18.04 10.07
C LYS A 120 -5.16 17.12 9.73
N LEU A 121 -3.97 17.66 9.39
CA LEU A 121 -2.79 16.88 9.03
C LEU A 121 -2.08 16.25 10.24
N THR A 122 -2.26 16.81 11.43
CA THR A 122 -1.61 16.37 12.68
C THR A 122 -2.28 15.17 13.34
N GLN A 123 -3.22 14.51 12.67
CA GLN A 123 -3.89 13.36 13.25
C GLN A 123 -2.94 12.16 13.31
N GLN A 124 -2.61 11.74 14.52
CA GLN A 124 -1.84 10.55 14.81
C GLN A 124 -2.54 9.30 14.25
N ILE A 125 -1.75 8.32 13.81
CA ILE A 125 -2.26 6.99 13.49
C ILE A 125 -2.92 6.45 14.75
N LEU A 126 -4.22 6.19 14.69
CA LEU A 126 -4.96 5.67 15.83
C LEU A 126 -4.46 4.25 16.15
N SER A 127 -4.13 4.00 17.40
CA SER A 127 -3.74 2.67 17.90
C SER A 127 -4.72 1.56 17.51
N GLN A 128 -6.00 1.91 17.33
CA GLN A 128 -7.04 0.99 16.85
C GLN A 128 -6.81 0.48 15.42
N GLU A 129 -6.13 1.23 14.56
CA GLU A 129 -5.82 0.80 13.19
C GLU A 129 -4.74 -0.28 13.17
N TRP A 130 -3.85 -0.29 14.17
CA TRP A 130 -2.84 -1.31 14.37
C TRP A 130 -3.40 -2.60 14.99
N LEU A 131 -4.36 -2.44 15.89
CA LEU A 131 -4.99 -3.58 16.58
C LEU A 131 -6.03 -4.28 15.72
N TRP A 132 -6.65 -3.58 14.74
CA TRP A 132 -7.69 -4.13 13.87
C TRP A 132 -7.44 -3.77 12.39
N PRO A 133 -6.36 -4.25 11.77
CA PRO A 133 -6.03 -3.94 10.38
C PRO A 133 -7.05 -4.47 9.37
N PHE A 134 -7.88 -5.45 9.78
CA PHE A 134 -8.91 -6.09 8.94
C PHE A 134 -10.29 -5.43 9.05
N ARG A 135 -10.38 -4.21 9.54
CA ARG A 135 -11.66 -3.49 9.62
C ARG A 135 -12.02 -2.90 8.26
N PHE A 136 -12.71 -3.70 7.44
CA PHE A 136 -13.08 -3.35 6.07
C PHE A 136 -14.30 -2.41 5.93
N ARG A 137 -14.92 -1.97 7.03
CA ARG A 137 -16.02 -1.02 7.03
C ARG A 137 -15.91 -0.05 8.18
N ARG A 138 -16.18 1.23 7.89
CA ARG A 138 -16.20 2.31 8.90
C ARG A 138 -17.54 3.05 8.86
N PRO A 139 -18.10 3.45 10.03
CA PRO A 139 -19.40 4.12 10.12
C PRO A 139 -19.48 5.42 9.34
N GLY A 140 -18.38 6.15 9.22
CA GLY A 140 -18.30 7.43 8.48
C GLY A 140 -18.16 7.31 6.97
N VAL A 141 -18.23 6.10 6.40
CA VAL A 141 -18.00 5.84 4.97
C VAL A 141 -19.21 5.15 4.35
N LYS A 142 -19.75 5.77 3.32
CA LYS A 142 -20.77 5.18 2.43
C LYS A 142 -20.08 4.48 1.26
N TYR A 143 -20.51 3.29 0.93
CA TYR A 143 -19.95 2.46 -0.14
C TYR A 143 -20.91 2.34 -1.31
N VAL A 144 -20.44 2.63 -2.52
CA VAL A 144 -21.12 2.27 -3.76
C VAL A 144 -20.23 1.28 -4.49
N ARG A 145 -20.75 0.07 -4.75
CA ARG A 145 -19.91 -1.04 -5.21
C ARG A 145 -20.25 -1.47 -6.62
N ASN A 146 -19.23 -1.97 -7.32
CA ASN A 146 -19.36 -2.63 -8.61
C ASN A 146 -19.95 -1.73 -9.72
N LEU A 147 -19.56 -0.45 -9.76
CA LEU A 147 -19.85 0.42 -10.87
C LEU A 147 -18.97 0.03 -12.06
N ALA A 148 -19.59 -0.16 -13.22
CA ALA A 148 -18.85 -0.49 -14.43
C ALA A 148 -18.22 0.79 -15.03
N TYR A 149 -16.90 0.76 -15.23
CA TYR A 149 -16.16 1.80 -15.93
C TYR A 149 -15.70 1.36 -17.33
N SER A 150 -15.79 0.07 -17.62
CA SER A 150 -15.49 -0.51 -18.92
C SER A 150 -16.24 -1.83 -19.14
N ASP A 151 -16.16 -2.35 -20.34
CA ASP A 151 -16.74 -3.61 -20.80
C ASP A 151 -15.97 -4.88 -20.39
N ALA A 152 -14.93 -4.75 -19.58
CA ALA A 152 -14.09 -5.87 -19.15
C ALA A 152 -14.73 -6.78 -18.08
N GLY A 153 -16.06 -6.77 -17.94
CA GLY A 153 -16.82 -7.55 -16.97
C GLY A 153 -16.38 -7.27 -15.54
N LYS A 154 -16.12 -8.30 -14.73
CA LYS A 154 -15.69 -8.12 -13.33
C LYS A 154 -14.38 -7.32 -13.19
N ARG A 155 -13.55 -7.27 -14.23
CA ARG A 155 -12.29 -6.53 -14.24
C ARG A 155 -12.46 -5.06 -14.62
N GLY A 156 -13.59 -4.69 -15.24
CA GLY A 156 -13.97 -3.31 -15.53
C GLY A 156 -14.84 -2.65 -14.45
N LEU A 157 -14.77 -3.12 -13.20
CA LEU A 157 -15.56 -2.60 -12.09
C LEU A 157 -14.72 -1.78 -11.11
N LEU A 158 -15.34 -0.75 -10.56
CA LEU A 158 -14.79 0.07 -9.47
C LEU A 158 -15.75 0.13 -8.27
N ASP A 159 -15.21 0.50 -7.11
CA ASP A 159 -15.95 0.82 -5.89
C ASP A 159 -15.68 2.26 -5.48
N LEU A 160 -16.71 2.94 -4.98
CA LEU A 160 -16.59 4.27 -4.39
C LEU A 160 -16.69 4.19 -2.86
N TYR A 161 -15.88 4.98 -2.22
CA TYR A 161 -15.83 5.25 -0.79
C TYR A 161 -16.16 6.73 -0.60
N LEU A 162 -17.32 7.03 -0.05
CA LEU A 162 -17.87 8.37 0.02
C LEU A 162 -18.03 8.82 1.47
N PRO A 163 -17.74 10.08 1.81
CA PRO A 163 -18.10 10.63 3.10
C PRO A 163 -19.62 10.61 3.30
N VAL A 164 -20.08 10.32 4.51
CA VAL A 164 -21.52 10.41 4.84
C VAL A 164 -22.01 11.86 4.90
N THR A 165 -21.10 12.83 5.06
CA THR A 165 -21.43 14.26 5.04
C THR A 165 -21.65 14.74 3.62
N SER A 166 -22.60 15.63 3.40
CA SER A 166 -22.80 16.32 2.12
C SER A 166 -21.62 17.23 1.79
N GLY A 167 -21.38 17.43 0.50
CA GLY A 167 -20.33 18.32 -0.01
C GLY A 167 -20.06 18.04 -1.49
N ALA A 168 -19.58 19.05 -2.19
CA ALA A 168 -19.22 18.97 -3.59
C ALA A 168 -17.75 19.31 -3.82
N ARG A 169 -17.22 18.94 -4.99
CA ARG A 169 -15.82 19.18 -5.42
C ARG A 169 -14.79 18.71 -4.39
N ARG A 170 -14.99 17.49 -3.88
CA ARG A 170 -14.05 16.84 -2.98
C ARG A 170 -12.89 16.25 -3.77
N PRO A 171 -11.63 16.38 -3.31
CA PRO A 171 -10.50 15.70 -3.94
C PRO A 171 -10.76 14.19 -4.07
N VAL A 172 -10.24 13.59 -5.14
CA VAL A 172 -10.43 12.17 -5.44
C VAL A 172 -9.13 11.41 -5.27
N LEU A 173 -9.15 10.32 -4.51
CA LEU A 173 -8.06 9.34 -4.45
C LEU A 173 -8.43 8.11 -5.26
N LEU A 174 -7.74 7.87 -6.37
CA LEU A 174 -7.91 6.69 -7.22
C LEU A 174 -6.87 5.62 -6.85
N GLN A 175 -7.34 4.51 -6.29
CA GLN A 175 -6.51 3.39 -5.85
C GLN A 175 -6.46 2.29 -6.92
N VAL A 176 -5.24 1.88 -7.27
CA VAL A 176 -4.93 0.75 -8.17
C VAL A 176 -4.26 -0.36 -7.38
N HIS A 177 -4.84 -1.55 -7.33
CA HIS A 177 -4.29 -2.65 -6.54
C HIS A 177 -2.99 -3.21 -7.14
N GLY A 178 -2.11 -3.76 -6.29
CA GLY A 178 -0.94 -4.53 -6.69
C GLY A 178 -1.28 -6.00 -7.00
N GLY A 179 -0.25 -6.83 -7.13
CA GLY A 179 -0.39 -8.27 -7.37
C GLY A 179 0.28 -8.75 -8.65
N ALA A 180 1.46 -8.19 -8.96
CA ALA A 180 2.29 -8.58 -10.12
C ALA A 180 1.52 -8.60 -11.46
N TRP A 181 0.48 -7.78 -11.60
CA TRP A 181 -0.44 -7.73 -12.76
C TRP A 181 -1.21 -9.03 -13.02
N MET A 182 -1.08 -10.04 -12.15
CA MET A 182 -1.63 -11.39 -12.29
C MET A 182 -2.74 -11.71 -11.30
N VAL A 183 -2.70 -11.10 -10.13
CA VAL A 183 -3.65 -11.30 -9.03
C VAL A 183 -4.07 -9.98 -8.43
N GLY A 184 -5.04 -10.00 -7.52
CA GLY A 184 -5.51 -8.85 -6.76
C GLY A 184 -6.93 -8.44 -7.11
N HIS A 185 -7.51 -7.65 -6.21
CA HIS A 185 -8.88 -7.16 -6.31
C HIS A 185 -9.01 -5.80 -5.64
N LYS A 186 -9.92 -4.95 -6.14
CA LYS A 186 -10.21 -3.60 -5.66
C LYS A 186 -10.58 -3.49 -4.17
N SER A 187 -11.00 -4.59 -3.54
CA SER A 187 -11.41 -4.61 -2.12
C SER A 187 -10.33 -5.10 -1.16
N GLU A 188 -9.14 -5.46 -1.65
CA GLU A 188 -8.13 -6.14 -0.82
C GLU A 188 -7.06 -5.21 -0.25
N GLN A 189 -6.70 -4.15 -0.99
CA GLN A 189 -5.54 -3.32 -0.64
C GLN A 189 -5.92 -1.88 -0.35
N ALA A 190 -5.05 -1.18 0.40
CA ALA A 190 -5.15 0.23 0.75
C ALA A 190 -6.47 0.64 1.45
N GLN A 191 -7.20 -0.29 2.07
CA GLN A 191 -8.43 0.01 2.78
C GLN A 191 -8.25 1.06 3.90
N PRO A 192 -7.20 0.97 4.75
CA PRO A 192 -6.93 2.01 5.76
C PRO A 192 -6.71 3.39 5.15
N LEU A 193 -5.95 3.46 4.04
CA LEU A 193 -5.70 4.72 3.32
C LEU A 193 -6.98 5.31 2.76
N LEU A 194 -7.79 4.50 2.04
CA LEU A 194 -9.06 4.95 1.48
C LEU A 194 -10.00 5.48 2.56
N HIS A 195 -10.17 4.73 3.65
CA HIS A 195 -11.00 5.16 4.78
C HIS A 195 -10.50 6.47 5.39
N ARG A 196 -9.20 6.58 5.62
CA ARG A 196 -8.59 7.78 6.20
C ARG A 196 -8.77 9.00 5.32
N MET A 197 -8.57 8.86 4.02
CA MET A 197 -8.79 9.96 3.08
C MET A 197 -10.25 10.39 3.03
N VAL A 198 -11.19 9.43 3.05
CA VAL A 198 -12.62 9.73 3.08
C VAL A 198 -13.03 10.43 4.38
N GLU A 199 -12.53 9.99 5.53
CA GLU A 199 -12.71 10.68 6.82
C GLU A 199 -12.13 12.10 6.81
N SER A 200 -11.10 12.34 6.00
CA SER A 200 -10.51 13.67 5.76
C SER A 200 -11.26 14.49 4.71
N GLY A 201 -12.37 13.98 4.19
CA GLY A 201 -13.26 14.68 3.25
C GLY A 201 -12.99 14.41 1.78
N TRP A 202 -12.19 13.41 1.43
CA TRP A 202 -11.94 12.98 0.05
C TRP A 202 -13.01 11.99 -0.43
N VAL A 203 -13.07 11.79 -1.74
CA VAL A 203 -13.75 10.65 -2.36
C VAL A 203 -12.70 9.60 -2.70
N GLY A 204 -12.91 8.37 -2.23
CA GLY A 204 -12.07 7.23 -2.57
C GLY A 204 -12.67 6.45 -3.75
N VAL A 205 -11.82 6.05 -4.69
CA VAL A 205 -12.16 5.17 -5.82
C VAL A 205 -11.18 4.01 -5.82
N SER A 206 -11.65 2.77 -5.87
CA SER A 206 -10.78 1.61 -6.01
C SER A 206 -11.20 0.78 -7.20
N ILE A 207 -10.26 0.46 -8.08
CA ILE A 207 -10.54 -0.18 -9.37
C ILE A 207 -9.99 -1.59 -9.45
N ASN A 208 -10.69 -2.45 -10.17
CA ASN A 208 -10.10 -3.63 -10.79
C ASN A 208 -9.48 -3.23 -12.14
N TYR A 209 -8.66 -4.09 -12.71
CA TYR A 209 -8.15 -4.02 -14.07
C TYR A 209 -7.89 -5.43 -14.59
N ARG A 210 -7.80 -5.62 -15.89
CA ARG A 210 -7.51 -6.94 -16.50
C ARG A 210 -6.15 -7.45 -16.10
N LEU A 211 -6.06 -8.76 -15.85
CA LEU A 211 -4.88 -9.42 -15.31
C LEU A 211 -4.27 -10.38 -16.32
N ALA A 212 -2.93 -10.52 -16.28
CA ALA A 212 -2.21 -11.55 -16.99
C ALA A 212 -2.54 -12.95 -16.39
N PRO A 213 -2.40 -14.04 -17.15
CA PRO A 213 -2.01 -14.08 -18.56
C PRO A 213 -3.16 -13.78 -19.52
N ARG A 214 -4.41 -13.63 -19.03
CA ARG A 214 -5.60 -13.41 -19.90
C ARG A 214 -5.56 -12.08 -20.64
N ALA A 215 -4.88 -11.08 -20.07
CA ALA A 215 -4.63 -9.81 -20.73
C ALA A 215 -3.14 -9.47 -20.64
N ALA A 216 -2.52 -9.27 -21.78
CA ALA A 216 -1.14 -8.79 -21.87
C ALA A 216 -1.07 -7.26 -21.75
N PHE A 217 0.12 -6.73 -21.48
CA PHE A 217 0.40 -5.31 -21.63
C PHE A 217 0.16 -4.91 -23.11
N PRO A 218 -0.47 -3.75 -23.36
CA PRO A 218 -0.83 -2.66 -22.47
C PRO A 218 -2.26 -2.72 -21.88
N GLY A 219 -2.96 -3.84 -21.92
CA GLY A 219 -4.34 -3.94 -21.45
C GLY A 219 -4.58 -3.37 -20.05
N GLN A 220 -3.63 -3.56 -19.12
CA GLN A 220 -3.74 -3.07 -17.75
C GLN A 220 -3.72 -1.54 -17.67
N ILE A 221 -2.80 -0.89 -18.39
CA ILE A 221 -2.71 0.58 -18.38
C ILE A 221 -3.89 1.22 -19.12
N ILE A 222 -4.39 0.59 -20.17
CA ILE A 222 -5.61 1.03 -20.87
C ILE A 222 -6.80 1.03 -19.90
N ASP A 223 -6.95 -0.01 -19.09
CA ASP A 223 -8.03 -0.08 -18.11
C ASP A 223 -7.91 1.01 -17.04
N VAL A 224 -6.69 1.27 -16.54
CA VAL A 224 -6.46 2.37 -15.59
C VAL A 224 -6.85 3.73 -16.20
N LYS A 225 -6.49 3.98 -17.46
CA LYS A 225 -6.86 5.22 -18.17
C LYS A 225 -8.38 5.32 -18.40
N LYS A 226 -9.06 4.22 -18.75
CA LYS A 226 -10.53 4.16 -18.83
C LYS A 226 -11.16 4.50 -17.47
N ALA A 227 -10.59 4.00 -16.37
CA ALA A 227 -11.09 4.35 -15.05
C ALA A 227 -10.88 5.83 -14.70
N ILE A 228 -9.74 6.43 -15.08
CA ILE A 228 -9.53 7.89 -14.94
C ILE A 228 -10.58 8.66 -15.73
N THR A 229 -10.83 8.27 -16.98
CA THR A 229 -11.88 8.88 -17.81
C THR A 229 -13.25 8.78 -17.17
N TRP A 230 -13.60 7.60 -16.63
CA TRP A 230 -14.86 7.41 -15.91
C TRP A 230 -14.96 8.34 -14.69
N VAL A 231 -13.89 8.46 -13.91
CA VAL A 231 -13.84 9.37 -12.76
C VAL A 231 -14.07 10.81 -13.22
N LYS A 232 -13.39 11.26 -14.24
CA LYS A 232 -13.56 12.63 -14.78
C LYS A 232 -14.97 12.93 -15.28
N THR A 233 -15.67 11.94 -15.80
CA THR A 233 -17.02 12.13 -16.35
C THR A 233 -18.14 11.97 -15.32
N HIS A 234 -17.96 11.14 -14.28
CA HIS A 234 -19.07 10.76 -13.40
C HIS A 234 -18.87 11.13 -11.92
N ILE A 235 -17.64 11.41 -11.48
CA ILE A 235 -17.39 11.53 -10.04
C ILE A 235 -18.08 12.74 -9.39
N ALA A 236 -18.42 13.76 -10.18
CA ALA A 236 -19.17 14.92 -9.71
C ALA A 236 -20.56 14.54 -9.17
N GLU A 237 -21.21 13.51 -9.74
CA GLU A 237 -22.51 12.97 -9.28
C GLU A 237 -22.42 12.40 -7.85
N TYR A 238 -21.20 12.01 -7.44
CA TYR A 238 -20.89 11.47 -6.12
C TYR A 238 -20.19 12.48 -5.19
N GLY A 239 -20.16 13.76 -5.60
CA GLY A 239 -19.57 14.85 -4.83
C GLY A 239 -18.05 14.97 -4.94
N GLY A 240 -17.42 14.24 -5.86
CA GLY A 240 -15.99 14.35 -6.17
C GLY A 240 -15.67 15.50 -7.11
N ASP A 241 -14.40 15.92 -7.12
CA ASP A 241 -13.88 16.91 -8.03
C ASP A 241 -13.19 16.23 -9.21
N PRO A 242 -13.73 16.29 -10.44
CA PRO A 242 -13.12 15.69 -11.61
C PRO A 242 -11.78 16.32 -12.00
N ASP A 243 -11.52 17.55 -11.51
CA ASP A 243 -10.30 18.29 -11.81
C ASP A 243 -9.20 18.07 -10.77
N PHE A 244 -9.49 17.35 -9.68
CA PHE A 244 -8.50 17.07 -8.64
C PHE A 244 -8.46 15.57 -8.29
N ILE A 245 -7.65 14.82 -9.04
CA ILE A 245 -7.47 13.38 -8.91
C ILE A 245 -6.02 13.08 -8.53
N VAL A 246 -5.83 12.38 -7.43
CA VAL A 246 -4.54 11.77 -7.06
C VAL A 246 -4.66 10.26 -7.26
N ILE A 247 -3.76 9.69 -8.07
CA ILE A 247 -3.72 8.25 -8.29
C ILE A 247 -2.65 7.60 -7.41
N THR A 248 -2.99 6.44 -6.83
CA THR A 248 -2.08 5.69 -5.95
C THR A 248 -2.18 4.19 -6.19
N GLY A 249 -1.16 3.48 -5.79
CA GLY A 249 -1.14 2.03 -5.83
C GLY A 249 0.17 1.46 -5.32
N GLY A 250 0.11 0.22 -4.85
CA GLY A 250 1.28 -0.52 -4.37
C GLY A 250 1.82 -1.50 -5.43
N SER A 251 3.14 -1.71 -5.49
CA SER A 251 3.77 -2.70 -6.37
C SER A 251 3.37 -2.52 -7.84
N ALA A 252 2.70 -3.50 -8.46
CA ALA A 252 2.17 -3.41 -9.82
C ALA A 252 1.19 -2.24 -9.99
N GLY A 253 0.36 -1.94 -8.96
CA GLY A 253 -0.52 -0.79 -8.96
C GLY A 253 0.24 0.53 -8.92
N GLY A 254 1.33 0.62 -8.17
CA GLY A 254 2.23 1.77 -8.15
C GLY A 254 2.89 2.01 -9.51
N HIS A 255 3.32 0.94 -10.18
CA HIS A 255 3.83 1.02 -11.56
C HIS A 255 2.78 1.57 -12.53
N LEU A 256 1.55 1.02 -12.51
CA LEU A 256 0.47 1.48 -13.37
C LEU A 256 0.07 2.92 -13.07
N SER A 257 0.07 3.33 -11.79
CA SER A 257 -0.21 4.70 -11.37
C SER A 257 0.83 5.69 -11.91
N LEU A 258 2.12 5.33 -11.86
CA LEU A 258 3.20 6.13 -12.45
C LEU A 258 3.07 6.21 -13.96
N LEU A 259 2.82 5.09 -14.65
CA LEU A 259 2.62 5.09 -16.08
C LEU A 259 1.45 5.99 -16.49
N ALA A 260 0.31 5.90 -15.78
CA ALA A 260 -0.85 6.74 -16.07
C ALA A 260 -0.52 8.23 -15.89
N GLY A 261 0.12 8.61 -14.78
CA GLY A 261 0.45 10.00 -14.50
C GLY A 261 1.52 10.59 -15.43
N LEU A 262 2.44 9.77 -15.94
CA LEU A 262 3.50 10.21 -16.85
C LEU A 262 3.12 10.15 -18.33
N SER A 263 1.95 9.63 -18.67
CA SER A 263 1.50 9.48 -20.05
C SER A 263 0.08 10.02 -20.29
N PRO A 264 -0.29 11.23 -19.81
CA PRO A 264 -1.58 11.78 -20.12
C PRO A 264 -1.73 11.92 -21.63
N GLY A 265 -2.88 11.54 -22.20
CA GLY A 265 -3.15 11.68 -23.62
C GLY A 265 -2.34 10.78 -24.56
N TYR A 266 -1.58 9.79 -24.05
CA TYR A 266 -0.82 8.89 -24.92
C TYR A 266 -1.77 7.97 -25.70
N ALA A 267 -1.90 8.23 -27.02
CA ALA A 267 -2.91 7.64 -27.88
C ALA A 267 -2.88 6.12 -27.94
N ASP A 268 -1.70 5.49 -27.98
CA ASP A 268 -1.58 4.03 -28.06
C ASP A 268 -2.20 3.30 -26.85
N TRP A 269 -2.33 4.01 -25.74
CA TRP A 269 -2.97 3.48 -24.52
C TRP A 269 -4.37 4.05 -24.28
N GLN A 270 -4.94 4.73 -25.27
CA GLN A 270 -6.29 5.31 -25.23
C GLN A 270 -7.12 4.93 -26.46
N GLN A 271 -6.88 3.75 -27.03
CA GLN A 271 -7.58 3.27 -28.22
C GLN A 271 -9.10 3.24 -28.00
N GLY A 272 -9.83 3.98 -28.85
CA GLY A 272 -11.27 4.16 -28.78
C GLY A 272 -11.76 5.21 -27.80
N PHE A 273 -10.84 5.94 -27.14
CA PHE A 273 -11.11 7.11 -26.28
C PHE A 273 -9.94 8.11 -26.28
N GLU A 274 -9.31 8.28 -27.43
CA GLU A 274 -8.09 9.09 -27.65
C GLU A 274 -8.27 10.55 -27.24
N GLY A 275 -9.48 11.08 -27.42
CA GLY A 275 -9.81 12.47 -27.03
C GLY A 275 -10.09 12.66 -25.54
N ALA A 276 -10.07 11.59 -24.72
CA ALA A 276 -10.36 11.71 -23.31
C ALA A 276 -9.16 12.27 -22.52
N ASP A 277 -9.44 13.19 -21.60
CA ASP A 277 -8.45 13.66 -20.66
C ASP A 277 -8.17 12.57 -19.60
N THR A 278 -6.95 12.07 -19.55
CA THR A 278 -6.46 11.10 -18.56
C THR A 278 -5.39 11.70 -17.64
N GLY A 279 -5.26 13.03 -17.60
CA GLY A 279 -4.37 13.73 -16.68
C GLY A 279 -4.82 13.62 -15.23
N VAL A 280 -3.84 13.53 -14.32
CA VAL A 280 -4.06 13.51 -12.86
C VAL A 280 -3.16 14.54 -12.20
N GLN A 281 -3.58 15.08 -11.04
CA GLN A 281 -2.87 16.14 -10.34
C GLN A 281 -1.74 15.65 -9.46
N GLY A 282 -1.73 14.36 -9.15
CA GLY A 282 -0.66 13.76 -8.36
C GLY A 282 -0.60 12.25 -8.49
N VAL A 283 0.59 11.70 -8.29
CA VAL A 283 0.83 10.26 -8.24
C VAL A 283 1.55 9.93 -6.95
N LEU A 284 0.97 9.03 -6.17
CA LEU A 284 1.58 8.47 -4.97
C LEU A 284 1.82 6.97 -5.19
N ALA A 285 3.00 6.61 -5.70
CA ALA A 285 3.37 5.22 -5.90
C ALA A 285 3.94 4.63 -4.60
N ASP A 286 3.21 3.69 -4.01
CA ASP A 286 3.63 2.98 -2.81
C ASP A 286 4.35 1.68 -3.14
N ARG A 287 5.37 1.34 -2.33
CA ARG A 287 6.16 0.10 -2.42
C ARG A 287 6.66 -0.22 -3.83
N LYS A 288 6.96 0.81 -4.60
CA LYS A 288 7.74 0.60 -5.81
C LYS A 288 9.07 -0.03 -5.40
N SER A 289 9.41 -1.15 -6.02
CA SER A 289 10.70 -1.80 -5.83
C SER A 289 11.83 -0.77 -6.02
N THR A 290 12.44 -0.33 -4.93
CA THR A 290 13.60 0.57 -4.96
C THR A 290 14.79 -0.06 -5.70
N ARG A 291 14.77 -1.37 -5.94
CA ARG A 291 15.76 -2.09 -6.73
C ARG A 291 15.68 -1.81 -8.23
N LEU A 292 14.51 -1.47 -8.77
CA LEU A 292 14.41 -1.02 -10.16
C LEU A 292 15.09 0.36 -10.33
N ASN A 293 15.12 1.20 -9.29
CA ASN A 293 15.79 2.49 -9.35
C ASN A 293 17.33 2.39 -9.28
N SER A 294 17.89 1.37 -8.63
CA SER A 294 19.34 1.16 -8.58
C SER A 294 19.92 0.59 -9.88
N SER A 295 19.10 -0.06 -10.71
CA SER A 295 19.49 -0.48 -12.06
C SER A 295 19.32 0.62 -13.10
N HIS A 296 18.51 1.64 -12.85
CA HIS A 296 18.32 2.77 -13.75
C HIS A 296 19.41 3.86 -13.66
N SER A 297 20.28 3.83 -12.67
CA SER A 297 21.49 4.69 -12.69
C SER A 297 22.42 4.39 -13.88
N GLN A 298 22.22 3.30 -14.59
CA GLN A 298 22.93 3.00 -15.85
C GLN A 298 22.18 3.47 -17.11
N GLN A 299 20.89 3.76 -17.03
CA GLN A 299 20.12 4.24 -18.19
C GLN A 299 20.06 5.76 -18.33
N SER A 300 20.53 6.52 -17.35
CA SER A 300 20.65 7.98 -17.47
C SER A 300 21.89 8.45 -18.27
N ARG A 301 22.58 7.53 -18.94
CA ARG A 301 23.54 7.87 -20.00
C ARG A 301 22.87 7.73 -21.37
N MET A 302 21.84 8.52 -21.63
CA MET A 302 21.52 8.83 -23.01
C MET A 302 22.55 9.85 -23.51
N PRO A 303 23.19 9.61 -24.65
CA PRO A 303 24.07 10.62 -25.24
C PRO A 303 23.23 11.84 -25.60
N SER A 304 23.64 12.99 -25.09
CA SER A 304 23.26 14.25 -25.68
C SER A 304 23.85 14.28 -27.09
N SER A 305 23.06 14.01 -28.09
CA SER A 305 23.49 14.23 -29.47
C SER A 305 22.30 14.68 -30.31
N ALA A 306 22.49 15.91 -30.75
CA ALA A 306 22.00 16.62 -31.92
C ALA A 306 20.50 16.96 -31.94
#